data_e6b344eaade76242f9bf50b3935dfc5d
#
_entry.id   e6b344eaade76242f9bf50b3935dfc5d
#
_cell.length_a   1.000
_cell.length_b   1.000
_cell.length_c   1.000
_cell.angle_alpha   90.00
_cell.angle_beta   90.00
_cell.angle_gamma   90.00
#
_symmetry.space_group_name_H-M   'P 1'
#
loop_
_entity.id
_entity.type
_entity.pdbx_description
1 polymer ?
#
loop_
_entity_poly.entity_id
_entity_poly.type
_entity_poly.pdbx_seq_one_letter_code
_entity_poly.pdbx_strand_id
1 'polypeptide(L)'
;MAKAIMVQGTMSNAGKSLLAAGLCRIFKQDGYKVAPFKSQNMALNSFITEDGLEMGRAQVMQAEAAGIKPSVLMNPVLLKPTNDVGSQVIVNGEVLGTMSARDYFKYKKKLVPDVMKAYNALAAENDIIVIEGAGSPAEINLKDEDIVNMGMAKMAKAPVLLVGDIDRGGVFAQLIGTVELLEEDEKAMVKGLIINKFRGDKTILDPGVEMLEERSGIPVVGVAPYLDIQVEDEDSLTERFDRKQEAGVIDIAVIRTPRISNFTDFNPFESIPGVSLRYVKHPRDLHSPDMIILPGTKNTMGDLIWMRESGMEAVSYTHLTLPTILRV
;
A
#
# COMPACT_ATOMS: atom_id res chain seq x y z
N MET A 1 -21.58 -3.51 -18.87
CA MET A 1 -20.16 -3.24 -18.64
C MET A 1 -20.07 -2.42 -17.37
N ALA A 2 -19.26 -2.84 -16.41
CA ALA A 2 -19.08 -2.13 -15.15
C ALA A 2 -18.70 -0.66 -15.36
N LYS A 3 -19.13 0.21 -14.46
CA LYS A 3 -18.58 1.56 -14.34
C LYS A 3 -17.27 1.49 -13.58
N ALA A 4 -16.33 2.38 -13.90
CA ALA A 4 -15.06 2.46 -13.17
C ALA A 4 -14.90 3.84 -12.52
N ILE A 5 -14.18 3.89 -11.40
CA ILE A 5 -13.68 5.10 -10.78
C ILE A 5 -12.27 4.83 -10.28
N MET A 6 -11.36 5.77 -10.42
CA MET A 6 -9.97 5.58 -10.03
C MET A 6 -9.52 6.61 -8.99
N VAL A 7 -8.89 6.13 -7.94
CA VAL A 7 -8.27 6.95 -6.89
C VAL A 7 -6.77 7.00 -7.14
N GLN A 8 -6.24 8.18 -7.43
CA GLN A 8 -4.80 8.44 -7.56
C GLN A 8 -4.34 9.40 -6.46
N GLY A 9 -3.08 9.42 -6.13
CA GLY A 9 -2.55 10.29 -5.08
C GLY A 9 -1.41 11.15 -5.58
N THR A 10 -1.22 12.31 -4.97
CA THR A 10 -0.08 13.18 -5.25
C THR A 10 1.25 12.56 -4.81
N MET A 11 1.19 11.53 -3.96
CA MET A 11 2.36 10.83 -3.40
C MET A 11 1.98 9.46 -2.84
N SER A 12 2.99 8.65 -2.49
CA SER A 12 2.79 7.48 -1.64
C SER A 12 2.23 7.90 -0.27
N ASN A 13 1.46 7.03 0.38
CA ASN A 13 0.81 7.29 1.67
C ASN A 13 -0.19 8.46 1.73
N ALA A 14 -0.61 9.01 0.58
CA ALA A 14 -1.68 10.01 0.54
C ALA A 14 -3.05 9.49 1.02
N GLY A 15 -3.17 8.18 1.25
CA GLY A 15 -4.38 7.51 1.73
C GLY A 15 -5.25 6.91 0.64
N LYS A 16 -4.70 6.68 -0.56
CA LYS A 16 -5.41 6.05 -1.69
C LYS A 16 -6.12 4.75 -1.31
N SER A 17 -5.39 3.83 -0.66
CA SER A 17 -5.89 2.49 -0.32
C SER A 17 -7.09 2.55 0.61
N LEU A 18 -7.04 3.43 1.62
CA LEU A 18 -8.15 3.64 2.55
C LEU A 18 -9.37 4.26 1.87
N LEU A 19 -9.17 5.27 1.01
CA LEU A 19 -10.26 5.90 0.28
C LEU A 19 -10.88 4.94 -0.74
N ALA A 20 -10.07 4.11 -1.41
CA ALA A 20 -10.57 3.05 -2.29
C ALA A 20 -11.40 2.02 -1.52
N ALA A 21 -10.95 1.59 -0.33
CA ALA A 21 -11.72 0.71 0.55
C ALA A 21 -13.04 1.37 0.99
N GLY A 22 -12.98 2.65 1.37
CA GLY A 22 -14.17 3.43 1.73
C GLY A 22 -15.20 3.50 0.60
N LEU A 23 -14.76 3.77 -0.63
CA LEU A 23 -15.63 3.77 -1.80
C LEU A 23 -16.21 2.38 -2.08
N CYS A 24 -15.40 1.31 -1.98
CA CYS A 24 -15.91 -0.07 -2.09
C CYS A 24 -17.00 -0.33 -1.05
N ARG A 25 -16.80 0.10 0.20
CA ARG A 25 -17.78 -0.07 1.27
C ARG A 25 -19.07 0.71 1.03
N ILE A 26 -18.96 1.97 0.61
CA ILE A 26 -20.11 2.84 0.31
C ILE A 26 -20.93 2.24 -0.83
N PHE A 27 -20.31 1.91 -1.97
CA PHE A 27 -21.03 1.33 -3.09
C PHE A 27 -21.67 -0.02 -2.74
N LYS A 28 -21.01 -0.82 -1.89
CA LYS A 28 -21.61 -2.05 -1.36
C LYS A 28 -22.85 -1.78 -0.51
N GLN A 29 -22.80 -0.76 0.36
CA GLN A 29 -23.94 -0.35 1.18
C GLN A 29 -25.09 0.20 0.35
N ASP A 30 -24.79 0.87 -0.78
CA ASP A 30 -25.76 1.34 -1.75
C ASP A 30 -26.37 0.23 -2.62
N GLY A 31 -25.95 -1.03 -2.39
CA GLY A 31 -26.51 -2.22 -3.07
C GLY A 31 -25.85 -2.62 -4.37
N TYR A 32 -24.73 -1.99 -4.76
CA TYR A 32 -23.98 -2.38 -5.95
C TYR A 32 -23.07 -3.57 -5.70
N LYS A 33 -22.85 -4.37 -6.77
CA LYS A 33 -21.74 -5.31 -6.84
C LYS A 33 -20.48 -4.53 -7.16
N VAL A 34 -19.52 -4.52 -6.24
CA VAL A 34 -18.28 -3.74 -6.38
C VAL A 34 -17.07 -4.61 -6.16
N ALA A 35 -16.03 -4.39 -6.96
CA ALA A 35 -14.71 -5.01 -6.75
C ALA A 35 -13.61 -3.94 -6.78
N PRO A 36 -12.58 -4.07 -5.94
CA PRO A 36 -11.37 -3.28 -6.01
C PRO A 36 -10.48 -3.78 -7.15
N PHE A 37 -9.60 -2.89 -7.65
CA PHE A 37 -8.59 -3.23 -8.62
C PHE A 37 -7.35 -2.37 -8.47
N LYS A 38 -6.17 -2.99 -8.55
CA LYS A 38 -4.88 -2.30 -8.64
C LYS A 38 -4.02 -3.08 -9.62
N SER A 39 -3.74 -2.49 -10.78
CA SER A 39 -3.05 -3.16 -11.89
C SER A 39 -1.70 -3.74 -11.48
N GLN A 40 -0.93 -2.97 -10.69
CA GLN A 40 0.36 -3.37 -10.14
C GLN A 40 0.49 -2.87 -8.71
N ASN A 41 0.99 -3.74 -7.84
CA ASN A 41 1.39 -3.37 -6.49
C ASN A 41 2.87 -3.66 -6.25
N MET A 42 3.52 -2.90 -5.37
CA MET A 42 4.87 -3.17 -4.90
C MET A 42 4.85 -3.24 -3.37
N ALA A 43 4.89 -4.44 -2.82
CA ALA A 43 4.82 -4.65 -1.38
C ALA A 43 5.54 -5.94 -0.96
N LEU A 44 6.06 -5.96 0.26
CA LEU A 44 6.57 -7.17 0.91
C LEU A 44 5.47 -7.92 1.66
N ASN A 45 4.41 -7.21 2.06
CA ASN A 45 3.20 -7.83 2.61
C ASN A 45 2.34 -8.40 1.49
N SER A 46 2.07 -9.68 1.56
CA SER A 46 1.22 -10.38 0.62
C SER A 46 0.21 -11.28 1.34
N PHE A 47 -0.75 -11.73 0.59
CA PHE A 47 -1.81 -12.63 1.03
C PHE A 47 -1.89 -13.81 0.06
N ILE A 48 -2.17 -14.99 0.60
CA ILE A 48 -2.43 -16.19 -0.21
C ILE A 48 -3.95 -16.41 -0.25
N THR A 49 -4.50 -16.41 -1.46
CA THR A 49 -5.93 -16.67 -1.68
C THR A 49 -6.29 -18.12 -1.38
N GLU A 50 -7.59 -18.44 -1.31
CA GLU A 50 -8.07 -19.81 -1.12
C GLU A 50 -7.55 -20.77 -2.21
N ASP A 51 -7.29 -20.27 -3.41
CA ASP A 51 -6.75 -21.05 -4.53
C ASP A 51 -5.20 -21.22 -4.46
N GLY A 52 -4.56 -20.73 -3.39
CA GLY A 52 -3.11 -20.83 -3.20
C GLY A 52 -2.29 -19.82 -3.99
N LEU A 53 -2.92 -18.77 -4.54
CA LEU A 53 -2.29 -17.74 -5.35
C LEU A 53 -1.95 -16.49 -4.52
N GLU A 54 -0.89 -15.78 -4.91
CA GLU A 54 -0.35 -14.65 -4.14
C GLU A 54 -0.83 -13.29 -4.68
N MET A 55 -1.30 -12.39 -3.77
CA MET A 55 -1.70 -11.02 -4.11
C MET A 55 -1.29 -10.00 -3.05
N GLY A 56 -1.38 -8.71 -3.36
CA GLY A 56 -1.09 -7.62 -2.45
C GLY A 56 -2.13 -7.48 -1.33
N ARG A 57 -1.68 -7.18 -0.11
CA ARG A 57 -2.51 -7.09 1.09
C ARG A 57 -3.54 -5.96 1.04
N ALA A 58 -3.22 -4.81 0.42
CA ALA A 58 -4.14 -3.69 0.33
C ALA A 58 -5.44 -4.05 -0.41
N GLN A 59 -5.37 -4.85 -1.46
CA GLN A 59 -6.55 -5.27 -2.20
C GLN A 59 -7.38 -6.32 -1.43
N VAL A 60 -6.77 -7.04 -0.50
CA VAL A 60 -7.50 -7.91 0.44
C VAL A 60 -8.41 -7.08 1.34
N MET A 61 -7.88 -6.03 1.99
CA MET A 61 -8.65 -5.10 2.81
C MET A 61 -9.81 -4.45 2.01
N GLN A 62 -9.54 -4.08 0.76
CA GLN A 62 -10.55 -3.48 -0.12
C GLN A 62 -11.63 -4.49 -0.52
N ALA A 63 -11.27 -5.76 -0.75
CA ALA A 63 -12.21 -6.85 -1.01
C ALA A 63 -13.10 -7.12 0.22
N GLU A 64 -12.52 -7.13 1.41
CA GLU A 64 -13.27 -7.23 2.68
C GLU A 64 -14.24 -6.07 2.86
N ALA A 65 -13.82 -4.84 2.55
CA ALA A 65 -14.69 -3.66 2.57
C ALA A 65 -15.86 -3.80 1.58
N ALA A 66 -15.61 -4.38 0.41
CA ALA A 66 -16.62 -4.72 -0.59
C ALA A 66 -17.51 -5.92 -0.20
N GLY A 67 -17.12 -6.69 0.83
CA GLY A 67 -17.81 -7.90 1.26
C GLY A 67 -17.71 -9.06 0.27
N ILE A 68 -16.58 -9.17 -0.41
CA ILE A 68 -16.26 -10.23 -1.38
C ILE A 68 -14.94 -10.92 -1.02
N LYS A 69 -14.75 -12.15 -1.51
CA LYS A 69 -13.49 -12.88 -1.31
C LYS A 69 -12.36 -12.25 -2.12
N PRO A 70 -11.15 -12.14 -1.54
CA PRO A 70 -9.97 -11.73 -2.29
C PRO A 70 -9.68 -12.66 -3.48
N SER A 71 -9.29 -12.05 -4.60
CA SER A 71 -8.90 -12.76 -5.82
C SER A 71 -7.71 -12.06 -6.46
N VAL A 72 -6.79 -12.83 -7.02
CA VAL A 72 -5.61 -12.30 -7.73
C VAL A 72 -5.98 -11.42 -8.92
N LEU A 73 -7.20 -11.54 -9.44
CA LEU A 73 -7.73 -10.63 -10.46
C LEU A 73 -7.75 -9.17 -9.98
N MET A 74 -7.87 -8.94 -8.67
CA MET A 74 -7.88 -7.59 -8.07
C MET A 74 -6.50 -6.95 -8.03
N ASN A 75 -5.42 -7.77 -8.11
CA ASN A 75 -4.04 -7.32 -8.17
C ASN A 75 -3.21 -8.27 -9.06
N PRO A 76 -3.35 -8.16 -10.40
CA PRO A 76 -2.74 -9.11 -11.33
C PRO A 76 -1.21 -9.04 -11.36
N VAL A 77 -0.59 -7.92 -10.98
CA VAL A 77 0.87 -7.79 -10.92
C VAL A 77 1.32 -7.37 -9.53
N LEU A 78 2.13 -8.21 -8.89
CA LEU A 78 2.75 -7.91 -7.60
C LEU A 78 4.28 -7.95 -7.73
N LEU A 79 4.94 -6.91 -7.28
CA LEU A 79 6.39 -6.80 -7.20
C LEU A 79 6.84 -6.94 -5.75
N LYS A 80 7.72 -7.90 -5.48
CA LYS A 80 8.34 -8.08 -4.15
C LYS A 80 9.83 -7.73 -4.23
N PRO A 81 10.25 -6.58 -3.68
CA PRO A 81 11.65 -6.19 -3.67
C PRO A 81 12.52 -7.26 -3.01
N THR A 82 13.52 -7.78 -3.73
CA THR A 82 14.48 -8.78 -3.23
C THR A 82 15.77 -8.15 -2.76
N ASN A 83 16.16 -7.05 -3.40
CA ASN A 83 17.31 -6.20 -3.06
C ASN A 83 17.05 -4.77 -3.56
N ASP A 84 18.06 -3.90 -3.49
CA ASP A 84 17.90 -2.48 -3.84
C ASP A 84 17.67 -2.23 -5.35
N VAL A 85 17.99 -3.20 -6.20
CA VAL A 85 17.95 -3.04 -7.67
C VAL A 85 17.05 -4.05 -8.38
N GLY A 86 16.41 -4.98 -7.66
CA GLY A 86 15.59 -6.03 -8.26
C GLY A 86 14.37 -6.44 -7.44
N SER A 87 13.38 -6.95 -8.15
CA SER A 87 12.15 -7.46 -7.56
C SER A 87 11.76 -8.81 -8.15
N GLN A 88 11.19 -9.67 -7.33
CA GLN A 88 10.44 -10.82 -7.84
C GLN A 88 9.12 -10.31 -8.41
N VAL A 89 8.84 -10.69 -9.64
CA VAL A 89 7.62 -10.35 -10.38
C VAL A 89 6.65 -11.51 -10.27
N ILE A 90 5.47 -11.24 -9.77
CA ILE A 90 4.36 -12.19 -9.63
C ILE A 90 3.24 -11.70 -10.55
N VAL A 91 2.73 -12.59 -11.40
CA VAL A 91 1.67 -12.30 -12.35
C VAL A 91 0.51 -13.28 -12.15
N ASN A 92 -0.69 -12.75 -11.94
CA ASN A 92 -1.88 -13.54 -11.64
C ASN A 92 -1.66 -14.56 -10.48
N GLY A 93 -0.87 -14.16 -9.48
CA GLY A 93 -0.59 -14.94 -8.28
C GLY A 93 0.57 -15.94 -8.40
N GLU A 94 1.18 -16.07 -9.57
CA GLU A 94 2.30 -16.99 -9.81
C GLU A 94 3.62 -16.24 -10.09
N VAL A 95 4.73 -16.81 -9.65
CA VAL A 95 6.06 -16.21 -9.84
C VAL A 95 6.46 -16.32 -11.30
N LEU A 96 6.60 -15.16 -11.97
CA LEU A 96 7.16 -15.07 -13.31
C LEU A 96 8.69 -15.16 -13.31
N GLY A 97 9.35 -14.55 -12.34
CA GLY A 97 10.81 -14.52 -12.20
C GLY A 97 11.29 -13.31 -11.40
N THR A 98 12.60 -13.12 -11.35
CA THR A 98 13.23 -11.94 -10.72
C THR A 98 13.82 -11.06 -11.80
N MET A 99 13.54 -9.77 -11.74
CA MET A 99 14.01 -8.78 -12.71
C MET A 99 14.66 -7.60 -12.03
N SER A 100 15.67 -6.99 -12.68
CA SER A 100 16.14 -5.67 -12.28
C SER A 100 15.07 -4.62 -12.54
N ALA A 101 15.12 -3.48 -11.83
CA ALA A 101 14.18 -2.36 -12.07
C ALA A 101 14.19 -1.91 -13.53
N ARG A 102 15.39 -1.88 -14.17
CA ARG A 102 15.56 -1.51 -15.59
C ARG A 102 14.89 -2.52 -16.53
N ASP A 103 15.03 -3.81 -16.27
CA ASP A 103 14.47 -4.86 -17.13
C ASP A 103 12.96 -4.90 -16.96
N TYR A 104 12.48 -4.77 -15.73
CA TYR A 104 11.05 -4.68 -15.45
C TYR A 104 10.41 -3.48 -16.14
N PHE A 105 11.06 -2.31 -16.10
CA PHE A 105 10.56 -1.11 -16.77
C PHE A 105 10.29 -1.36 -18.26
N LYS A 106 11.19 -2.06 -18.95
CA LYS A 106 11.02 -2.44 -20.36
C LYS A 106 9.98 -3.55 -20.57
N TYR A 107 9.80 -4.39 -19.55
CA TYR A 107 8.92 -5.56 -19.65
C TYR A 107 7.46 -5.26 -19.32
N LYS A 108 7.20 -4.31 -18.44
CA LYS A 108 5.85 -4.10 -17.86
C LYS A 108 4.74 -3.85 -18.89
N LYS A 109 5.03 -3.24 -20.03
CA LYS A 109 4.03 -3.09 -21.12
C LYS A 109 3.54 -4.43 -21.67
N LYS A 110 4.37 -5.47 -21.62
CA LYS A 110 3.98 -6.83 -22.04
C LYS A 110 2.93 -7.44 -21.11
N LEU A 111 2.78 -6.91 -19.92
CA LEU A 111 1.80 -7.35 -18.92
C LEU A 111 0.42 -6.69 -19.10
N VAL A 112 0.30 -5.70 -20.00
CA VAL A 112 -1.00 -5.03 -20.29
C VAL A 112 -2.11 -6.02 -20.65
N PRO A 113 -1.88 -7.05 -21.51
CA PRO A 113 -2.92 -8.05 -21.78
C PRO A 113 -3.38 -8.81 -20.54
N ASP A 114 -2.47 -9.18 -19.64
CA ASP A 114 -2.79 -9.88 -18.38
C ASP A 114 -3.57 -8.96 -17.44
N VAL A 115 -3.13 -7.71 -17.28
CA VAL A 115 -3.82 -6.67 -16.50
C VAL A 115 -5.24 -6.45 -17.01
N MET A 116 -5.41 -6.29 -18.32
CA MET A 116 -6.74 -6.04 -18.91
C MET A 116 -7.61 -7.28 -18.90
N LYS A 117 -7.06 -8.48 -19.01
CA LYS A 117 -7.81 -9.73 -18.85
C LYS A 117 -8.39 -9.83 -17.44
N ALA A 118 -7.59 -9.55 -16.41
CA ALA A 118 -8.03 -9.54 -15.01
C ALA A 118 -9.10 -8.47 -14.77
N TYR A 119 -8.86 -7.23 -15.24
CA TYR A 119 -9.82 -6.14 -15.15
C TYR A 119 -11.17 -6.47 -15.82
N ASN A 120 -11.13 -6.99 -17.03
CA ASN A 120 -12.35 -7.32 -17.78
C ASN A 120 -13.14 -8.47 -17.14
N ALA A 121 -12.45 -9.45 -16.53
CA ALA A 121 -13.09 -10.52 -15.79
C ALA A 121 -13.87 -9.97 -14.58
N LEU A 122 -13.24 -9.10 -13.77
CA LEU A 122 -13.93 -8.42 -12.67
C LEU A 122 -15.08 -7.54 -13.16
N ALA A 123 -14.88 -6.80 -14.24
CA ALA A 123 -15.89 -5.91 -14.80
C ALA A 123 -17.10 -6.65 -15.40
N ALA A 124 -16.96 -7.93 -15.75
CA ALA A 124 -18.07 -8.76 -16.22
C ALA A 124 -19.03 -9.18 -15.09
N GLU A 125 -18.55 -9.27 -13.85
CA GLU A 125 -19.29 -9.79 -12.70
C GLU A 125 -19.77 -8.70 -11.72
N ASN A 126 -19.26 -7.45 -11.88
CA ASN A 126 -19.54 -6.35 -10.98
C ASN A 126 -20.17 -5.16 -11.69
N ASP A 127 -20.87 -4.31 -10.92
CA ASP A 127 -21.47 -3.07 -11.41
C ASP A 127 -20.46 -1.92 -11.42
N ILE A 128 -19.54 -1.94 -10.42
CA ILE A 128 -18.54 -0.88 -10.23
C ILE A 128 -17.18 -1.51 -9.94
N ILE A 129 -16.14 -0.97 -10.60
CA ILE A 129 -14.73 -1.26 -10.27
C ILE A 129 -14.10 -0.01 -9.67
N VAL A 130 -13.61 -0.13 -8.43
CA VAL A 130 -12.82 0.92 -7.76
C VAL A 130 -11.34 0.64 -7.99
N ILE A 131 -10.69 1.49 -8.79
CA ILE A 131 -9.29 1.32 -9.17
C ILE A 131 -8.42 2.17 -8.24
N GLU A 132 -7.34 1.60 -7.75
CA GLU A 132 -6.30 2.32 -7.01
C GLU A 132 -5.04 2.48 -7.86
N GLY A 133 -4.51 3.71 -7.92
CA GLY A 133 -3.21 4.00 -8.51
C GLY A 133 -2.03 3.68 -7.58
N ALA A 134 -0.81 3.82 -8.08
CA ALA A 134 0.41 3.61 -7.31
C ALA A 134 1.33 4.85 -7.39
N GLY A 135 1.93 5.26 -6.25
CA GLY A 135 2.76 6.46 -6.19
C GLY A 135 2.00 7.72 -6.60
N SER A 136 2.54 8.45 -7.57
CA SER A 136 1.96 9.67 -8.11
C SER A 136 1.89 9.63 -9.65
N PRO A 137 0.83 10.15 -10.29
CA PRO A 137 0.80 10.33 -11.74
C PRO A 137 1.77 11.41 -12.24
N ALA A 138 2.33 12.22 -11.33
CA ALA A 138 3.31 13.27 -11.65
C ALA A 138 4.76 12.74 -11.79
N GLU A 139 4.98 11.43 -11.72
CA GLU A 139 6.28 10.82 -11.98
C GLU A 139 6.55 10.79 -13.49
N ILE A 140 6.75 11.98 -14.08
CA ILE A 140 6.87 12.21 -15.52
C ILE A 140 7.98 11.41 -16.20
N ASN A 141 9.03 11.05 -15.45
CA ASN A 141 10.13 10.19 -15.92
C ASN A 141 9.74 8.72 -16.11
N LEU A 142 8.56 8.30 -15.62
CA LEU A 142 8.05 6.93 -15.75
C LEU A 142 6.80 6.83 -16.65
N LYS A 143 6.38 7.96 -17.24
CA LYS A 143 5.10 8.13 -17.92
C LYS A 143 4.93 7.22 -19.14
N ASP A 144 5.95 7.08 -19.96
CA ASP A 144 5.89 6.33 -21.23
C ASP A 144 5.51 4.85 -21.04
N GLU A 145 5.82 4.31 -19.88
CA GLU A 145 5.56 2.91 -19.52
C GLU A 145 4.51 2.80 -18.40
N ASP A 146 3.64 3.83 -18.23
CA ASP A 146 2.64 3.82 -17.16
C ASP A 146 1.53 2.83 -17.42
N ILE A 147 1.36 1.87 -16.52
CA ILE A 147 0.25 0.91 -16.46
C ILE A 147 -0.54 1.02 -15.14
N VAL A 148 -0.19 1.99 -14.28
CA VAL A 148 -0.69 2.03 -12.88
C VAL A 148 -1.49 3.27 -12.54
N ASN A 149 -1.21 4.42 -13.19
CA ASN A 149 -1.90 5.68 -12.95
C ASN A 149 -2.71 6.11 -14.17
N MET A 150 -2.27 7.14 -14.90
CA MET A 150 -3.05 7.64 -16.06
C MET A 150 -3.12 6.62 -17.20
N GLY A 151 -2.10 5.78 -17.36
CA GLY A 151 -2.14 4.66 -18.30
C GLY A 151 -3.29 3.68 -17.99
N MET A 152 -3.44 3.29 -16.71
CA MET A 152 -4.57 2.44 -16.30
C MET A 152 -5.91 3.16 -16.43
N ALA A 153 -5.97 4.44 -16.03
CA ALA A 153 -7.18 5.26 -16.18
C ALA A 153 -7.66 5.31 -17.63
N LYS A 154 -6.75 5.51 -18.60
CA LYS A 154 -7.04 5.51 -20.03
C LYS A 154 -7.56 4.16 -20.52
N MET A 155 -6.90 3.05 -20.13
CA MET A 155 -7.30 1.69 -20.50
C MET A 155 -8.70 1.33 -19.98
N ALA A 156 -9.00 1.69 -18.72
CA ALA A 156 -10.30 1.44 -18.09
C ALA A 156 -11.35 2.52 -18.42
N LYS A 157 -10.97 3.61 -19.07
CA LYS A 157 -11.81 4.81 -19.27
C LYS A 157 -12.41 5.32 -17.96
N ALA A 158 -11.62 5.28 -16.88
CA ALA A 158 -12.05 5.61 -15.55
C ALA A 158 -11.85 7.10 -15.24
N PRO A 159 -12.87 7.82 -14.76
CA PRO A 159 -12.67 9.13 -14.15
C PRO A 159 -11.77 8.99 -12.92
N VAL A 160 -10.93 10.01 -12.72
CA VAL A 160 -9.91 10.03 -11.67
C VAL A 160 -10.31 10.98 -10.56
N LEU A 161 -10.18 10.54 -9.31
CA LEU A 161 -10.14 11.34 -8.10
C LEU A 161 -8.70 11.44 -7.64
N LEU A 162 -8.17 12.67 -7.60
CA LEU A 162 -6.80 12.94 -7.16
C LEU A 162 -6.78 13.33 -5.67
N VAL A 163 -6.01 12.60 -4.89
CA VAL A 163 -5.93 12.71 -3.42
C VAL A 163 -4.62 13.37 -3.00
N GLY A 164 -4.72 14.41 -2.18
CA GLY A 164 -3.59 15.03 -1.50
C GLY A 164 -3.65 14.83 0.02
N ASP A 165 -2.51 14.67 0.68
CA ASP A 165 -2.35 14.55 2.13
C ASP A 165 -2.08 15.93 2.74
N ILE A 166 -3.00 16.43 3.58
CA ILE A 166 -2.84 17.74 4.24
C ILE A 166 -2.04 17.64 5.54
N ASP A 167 -2.00 16.49 6.18
CA ASP A 167 -1.35 16.32 7.50
C ASP A 167 0.17 16.59 7.46
N ARG A 168 0.79 16.36 6.30
CA ARG A 168 2.23 16.63 6.06
C ARG A 168 2.54 18.05 5.58
N GLY A 169 1.53 18.88 5.34
CA GLY A 169 1.66 20.20 4.75
C GLY A 169 1.89 20.20 3.23
N GLY A 170 1.67 21.37 2.60
CA GLY A 170 1.92 21.57 1.18
C GLY A 170 0.88 20.96 0.22
N VAL A 171 -0.29 20.53 0.71
CA VAL A 171 -1.32 19.83 -0.09
C VAL A 171 -1.78 20.61 -1.32
N PHE A 172 -1.93 21.94 -1.20
CA PHE A 172 -2.34 22.79 -2.32
C PHE A 172 -1.31 22.78 -3.46
N ALA A 173 -0.02 22.92 -3.11
CA ALA A 173 1.07 22.86 -4.09
C ALA A 173 1.17 21.46 -4.73
N GLN A 174 0.98 20.41 -3.95
CA GLN A 174 1.00 19.03 -4.44
C GLN A 174 -0.14 18.77 -5.43
N LEU A 175 -1.37 19.17 -5.10
CA LEU A 175 -2.53 18.96 -5.98
C LEU A 175 -2.40 19.79 -7.26
N ILE A 176 -2.13 21.09 -7.17
CA ILE A 176 -1.95 21.97 -8.34
C ILE A 176 -0.78 21.48 -9.18
N GLY A 177 0.38 21.23 -8.58
CA GLY A 177 1.56 20.79 -9.31
C GLY A 177 1.37 19.43 -9.99
N THR A 178 0.66 18.50 -9.34
CA THR A 178 0.34 17.21 -9.97
C THR A 178 -0.54 17.41 -11.20
N VAL A 179 -1.62 18.19 -11.09
CA VAL A 179 -2.51 18.48 -12.24
C VAL A 179 -1.77 19.19 -13.35
N GLU A 180 -0.88 20.14 -13.03
CA GLU A 180 -0.11 20.90 -14.02
C GLU A 180 0.86 20.02 -14.83
N LEU A 181 1.39 18.97 -14.24
CA LEU A 181 2.30 18.03 -14.89
C LEU A 181 1.61 16.97 -15.75
N LEU A 182 0.27 16.90 -15.72
CA LEU A 182 -0.50 15.99 -16.58
C LEU A 182 -0.66 16.56 -17.99
N GLU A 183 -0.78 15.69 -18.98
CA GLU A 183 -1.18 16.08 -20.34
C GLU A 183 -2.66 16.50 -20.37
N GLU A 184 -3.07 17.26 -21.38
CA GLU A 184 -4.43 17.80 -21.47
C GLU A 184 -5.52 16.71 -21.46
N ASP A 185 -5.29 15.59 -22.13
CA ASP A 185 -6.20 14.44 -22.14
C ASP A 185 -6.28 13.75 -20.77
N GLU A 186 -5.19 13.76 -20.00
CA GLU A 186 -5.11 13.24 -18.64
C GLU A 186 -5.77 14.17 -17.65
N LYS A 187 -5.50 15.50 -17.73
CA LYS A 187 -6.20 16.52 -16.95
C LYS A 187 -7.72 16.38 -17.11
N ALA A 188 -8.16 16.18 -18.35
CA ALA A 188 -9.58 15.99 -18.64
C ALA A 188 -10.20 14.75 -17.96
N MET A 189 -9.40 13.76 -17.56
CA MET A 189 -9.87 12.59 -16.81
C MET A 189 -9.99 12.85 -15.31
N VAL A 190 -9.29 13.83 -14.75
CA VAL A 190 -9.40 14.19 -13.33
C VAL A 190 -10.72 14.92 -13.10
N LYS A 191 -11.64 14.29 -12.36
CA LYS A 191 -13.00 14.79 -12.14
C LYS A 191 -13.22 15.36 -10.75
N GLY A 192 -12.26 15.18 -9.86
CA GLY A 192 -12.34 15.72 -8.52
C GLY A 192 -11.03 15.64 -7.77
N LEU A 193 -10.84 16.59 -6.86
CA LEU A 193 -9.75 16.62 -5.92
C LEU A 193 -10.27 16.22 -4.53
N ILE A 194 -9.46 15.50 -3.78
CA ILE A 194 -9.76 15.12 -2.39
C ILE A 194 -8.62 15.58 -1.51
N ILE A 195 -8.95 16.34 -0.47
CA ILE A 195 -8.03 16.69 0.62
C ILE A 195 -8.22 15.66 1.72
N ASN A 196 -7.21 14.85 1.98
CA ASN A 196 -7.29 13.75 2.94
C ASN A 196 -6.50 14.03 4.21
N LYS A 197 -6.84 13.31 5.29
CA LYS A 197 -6.23 13.39 6.62
C LYS A 197 -6.38 14.77 7.27
N PHE A 198 -7.49 15.44 7.01
CA PHE A 198 -7.77 16.75 7.58
C PHE A 198 -7.99 16.67 9.09
N ARG A 199 -7.38 17.61 9.83
CA ARG A 199 -7.58 17.81 11.27
C ARG A 199 -7.96 19.25 11.52
N GLY A 200 -8.90 19.46 12.42
CA GLY A 200 -9.29 20.80 12.86
C GLY A 200 -10.60 21.31 12.26
N ASP A 201 -10.75 22.64 12.22
CA ASP A 201 -11.96 23.30 11.77
C ASP A 201 -11.97 23.49 10.24
N LYS A 202 -12.94 22.87 9.58
CA LYS A 202 -13.07 22.92 8.11
C LYS A 202 -13.31 24.34 7.60
N THR A 203 -13.94 25.23 8.37
CA THR A 203 -14.23 26.60 7.93
C THR A 203 -12.95 27.41 7.68
N ILE A 204 -11.86 27.09 8.37
CA ILE A 204 -10.52 27.68 8.13
C ILE A 204 -9.94 27.21 6.78
N LEU A 205 -10.29 26.01 6.34
CA LEU A 205 -9.84 25.45 5.08
C LEU A 205 -10.62 25.96 3.88
N ASP A 206 -11.88 26.35 4.05
CA ASP A 206 -12.79 26.68 2.94
C ASP A 206 -12.23 27.72 1.95
N PRO A 207 -11.60 28.84 2.37
CA PRO A 207 -10.97 29.77 1.41
C PRO A 207 -9.85 29.13 0.59
N GLY A 208 -9.13 28.16 1.17
CA GLY A 208 -8.10 27.39 0.47
C GLY A 208 -8.69 26.44 -0.55
N VAL A 209 -9.85 25.83 -0.26
CA VAL A 209 -10.61 25.00 -1.19
C VAL A 209 -11.06 25.81 -2.40
N GLU A 210 -11.68 26.98 -2.18
CA GLU A 210 -12.10 27.88 -3.24
C GLU A 210 -10.92 28.27 -4.17
N MET A 211 -9.79 28.68 -3.58
CA MET A 211 -8.57 28.98 -4.33
C MET A 211 -8.04 27.78 -5.13
N LEU A 212 -8.12 26.57 -4.57
CA LEU A 212 -7.67 25.34 -5.23
C LEU A 212 -8.54 25.04 -6.44
N GLU A 213 -9.88 25.14 -6.31
CA GLU A 213 -10.83 24.95 -7.42
C GLU A 213 -10.63 25.99 -8.52
N GLU A 214 -10.47 27.27 -8.15
CA GLU A 214 -10.23 28.35 -9.09
C GLU A 214 -8.94 28.13 -9.91
N ARG A 215 -7.86 27.73 -9.24
CA ARG A 215 -6.54 27.55 -9.89
C ARG A 215 -6.46 26.27 -10.72
N SER A 216 -7.05 25.18 -10.24
CA SER A 216 -6.97 23.89 -10.94
C SER A 216 -8.05 23.70 -12.00
N GLY A 217 -9.16 24.44 -11.92
CA GLY A 217 -10.36 24.22 -12.74
C GLY A 217 -11.08 22.91 -12.41
N ILE A 218 -10.72 22.24 -11.28
CA ILE A 218 -11.27 20.94 -10.90
C ILE A 218 -11.92 21.06 -9.51
N PRO A 219 -13.15 20.55 -9.32
CA PRO A 219 -13.85 20.67 -8.04
C PRO A 219 -13.18 19.83 -6.94
N VAL A 220 -13.18 20.35 -5.71
CA VAL A 220 -12.83 19.57 -4.50
C VAL A 220 -14.08 18.81 -4.04
N VAL A 221 -14.14 17.55 -4.38
CA VAL A 221 -15.30 16.68 -4.13
C VAL A 221 -15.36 16.13 -2.71
N GLY A 222 -14.29 16.33 -1.92
CA GLY A 222 -14.29 15.89 -0.53
C GLY A 222 -13.09 16.38 0.26
N VAL A 223 -13.35 16.64 1.55
CA VAL A 223 -12.33 16.82 2.58
C VAL A 223 -12.53 15.67 3.58
N ALA A 224 -11.66 14.67 3.53
CA ALA A 224 -11.73 13.51 4.41
C ALA A 224 -10.99 13.80 5.72
N PRO A 225 -11.61 13.57 6.87
CA PRO A 225 -10.96 13.76 8.15
C PRO A 225 -9.83 12.74 8.34
N TYR A 226 -8.92 13.05 9.24
CA TYR A 226 -7.98 12.04 9.73
C TYR A 226 -8.77 10.96 10.46
N LEU A 227 -8.62 9.72 10.00
CA LEU A 227 -9.27 8.56 10.59
C LEU A 227 -8.22 7.76 11.36
N ASP A 228 -8.43 7.63 12.67
CA ASP A 228 -7.63 6.74 13.51
C ASP A 228 -8.24 5.33 13.48
N ILE A 229 -8.06 4.67 12.37
CA ILE A 229 -8.50 3.28 12.18
C ILE A 229 -7.30 2.38 11.98
N GLN A 230 -7.33 1.24 12.66
CA GLN A 230 -6.33 0.21 12.49
C GLN A 230 -6.60 -0.53 11.18
N VAL A 231 -5.91 -0.14 10.13
CA VAL A 231 -5.84 -0.90 8.88
C VAL A 231 -4.47 -1.53 8.75
N GLU A 232 -4.42 -2.68 8.11
CA GLU A 232 -3.14 -3.35 7.85
C GLU A 232 -2.28 -2.50 6.91
N ASP A 233 -1.03 -2.33 7.29
CA ASP A 233 -0.06 -1.60 6.48
C ASP A 233 0.31 -2.40 5.23
N GLU A 234 0.32 -1.73 4.10
CA GLU A 234 0.66 -2.33 2.81
C GLU A 234 2.18 -2.49 2.65
N ASP A 235 2.95 -1.52 3.17
CA ASP A 235 4.37 -1.40 2.87
C ASP A 235 5.23 -1.49 4.14
N SER A 236 6.42 -2.08 4.01
CA SER A 236 7.47 -2.10 5.03
C SER A 236 8.09 -0.73 5.34
N LEU A 237 7.69 0.33 4.61
CA LEU A 237 8.04 1.72 4.87
C LEU A 237 7.05 2.42 5.82
N THR A 238 6.18 1.68 6.49
CA THR A 238 5.19 2.22 7.42
C THR A 238 5.85 2.96 8.59
N GLU A 239 5.23 4.06 9.02
CA GLU A 239 5.62 4.80 10.22
C GLU A 239 5.41 3.99 11.52
N ARG A 240 4.68 2.88 11.44
CA ARG A 240 4.43 1.96 12.56
C ARG A 240 5.73 1.46 13.19
N PHE A 241 6.76 1.20 12.39
CA PHE A 241 8.05 0.73 12.88
C PHE A 241 8.80 1.75 13.75
N ASP A 242 8.45 3.02 13.65
CA ASP A 242 9.10 4.12 14.37
C ASP A 242 8.24 4.63 15.55
N ARG A 243 7.06 4.03 15.79
CA ARG A 243 6.22 4.36 16.94
C ARG A 243 6.90 3.90 18.23
N LYS A 244 7.12 4.85 19.13
CA LYS A 244 7.51 4.54 20.50
C LYS A 244 6.25 4.13 21.26
N GLN A 245 6.16 2.86 21.61
CA GLN A 245 5.16 2.37 22.55
C GLN A 245 5.69 2.48 23.97
N GLU A 246 4.83 2.86 24.91
CA GLU A 246 5.16 2.72 26.33
C GLU A 246 5.31 1.23 26.67
N ALA A 247 6.28 0.89 27.53
CA ALA A 247 6.52 -0.49 27.89
C ALA A 247 5.27 -1.07 28.58
N GLY A 248 4.73 -2.14 27.99
CA GLY A 248 3.67 -2.93 28.62
C GLY A 248 4.21 -3.84 29.73
N VAL A 249 3.32 -4.61 30.34
CA VAL A 249 3.69 -5.66 31.30
C VAL A 249 4.49 -6.77 30.60
N ILE A 250 4.18 -7.01 29.33
CA ILE A 250 4.90 -7.94 28.44
C ILE A 250 5.49 -7.13 27.28
N ASP A 251 6.80 -7.22 27.08
CA ASP A 251 7.54 -6.55 26.02
C ASP A 251 7.95 -7.56 24.93
N ILE A 252 7.39 -7.40 23.74
CA ILE A 252 7.70 -8.23 22.57
C ILE A 252 8.55 -7.41 21.59
N ALA A 253 9.77 -7.89 21.30
CA ALA A 253 10.68 -7.29 20.34
C ALA A 253 10.69 -8.10 19.03
N VAL A 254 10.26 -7.49 17.93
CA VAL A 254 10.39 -8.05 16.58
C VAL A 254 11.66 -7.50 15.94
N ILE A 255 12.54 -8.37 15.48
CA ILE A 255 13.76 -7.95 14.79
C ILE A 255 13.39 -7.40 13.41
N ARG A 256 13.61 -6.10 13.20
CA ARG A 256 13.33 -5.43 11.92
C ARG A 256 14.46 -5.71 10.93
N THR A 257 14.38 -6.85 10.24
CA THR A 257 15.30 -7.16 9.17
C THR A 257 15.09 -6.24 7.95
N PRO A 258 16.11 -5.97 7.12
CA PRO A 258 15.99 -5.08 5.95
C PRO A 258 14.89 -5.47 4.95
N ARG A 259 14.60 -6.77 4.87
CA ARG A 259 13.57 -7.31 3.96
C ARG A 259 12.48 -8.08 4.72
N ILE A 260 12.12 -7.57 5.89
CA ILE A 260 11.00 -8.10 6.67
C ILE A 260 9.75 -8.25 5.80
N SER A 261 9.08 -9.39 5.89
CA SER A 261 7.84 -9.66 5.17
C SER A 261 6.73 -10.08 6.12
N ASN A 262 5.48 -9.85 5.72
CA ASN A 262 4.28 -10.22 6.46
C ASN A 262 4.30 -9.77 7.94
N PHE A 263 4.86 -8.58 8.19
CA PHE A 263 4.95 -8.02 9.53
C PHE A 263 3.56 -7.76 10.17
N THR A 264 2.52 -7.71 9.37
CA THR A 264 1.12 -7.63 9.84
C THR A 264 0.67 -8.86 10.62
N ASP A 265 1.38 -9.99 10.53
CA ASP A 265 1.13 -11.19 11.33
C ASP A 265 1.29 -10.92 12.85
N PHE A 266 2.00 -9.86 13.22
CA PHE A 266 2.21 -9.46 14.61
C PHE A 266 1.16 -8.45 15.13
N ASN A 267 0.28 -7.92 14.27
CA ASN A 267 -0.75 -6.94 14.66
C ASN A 267 -1.66 -7.41 15.80
N PRO A 268 -2.02 -8.71 15.92
CA PRO A 268 -2.84 -9.16 17.05
C PRO A 268 -2.22 -8.85 18.42
N PHE A 269 -0.90 -8.84 18.55
CA PHE A 269 -0.25 -8.50 19.81
C PHE A 269 -0.46 -7.05 20.24
N GLU A 270 -0.56 -6.12 19.28
CA GLU A 270 -0.80 -4.70 19.57
C GLU A 270 -2.20 -4.44 20.15
N SER A 271 -3.13 -5.37 19.93
CA SER A 271 -4.52 -5.27 20.42
C SER A 271 -4.70 -5.80 21.83
N ILE A 272 -3.67 -6.42 22.43
CA ILE A 272 -3.75 -7.05 23.75
C ILE A 272 -3.35 -6.02 24.83
N PRO A 273 -4.26 -5.67 25.74
CA PRO A 273 -3.92 -4.74 26.83
C PRO A 273 -2.73 -5.25 27.66
N GLY A 274 -1.75 -4.38 27.91
CA GLY A 274 -0.55 -4.70 28.68
C GLY A 274 0.57 -5.38 27.89
N VAL A 275 0.38 -5.64 26.59
CA VAL A 275 1.44 -6.10 25.69
C VAL A 275 1.96 -4.90 24.90
N SER A 276 3.28 -4.71 24.88
CA SER A 276 3.96 -3.79 23.95
C SER A 276 4.64 -4.59 22.86
N LEU A 277 4.43 -4.17 21.60
CA LEU A 277 5.10 -4.72 20.42
C LEU A 277 5.99 -3.63 19.82
N ARG A 278 7.29 -3.89 19.71
CA ARG A 278 8.22 -2.93 19.12
C ARG A 278 9.13 -3.59 18.09
N TYR A 279 9.47 -2.82 17.06
CA TYR A 279 10.37 -3.27 16.00
C TYR A 279 11.77 -2.75 16.26
N VAL A 280 12.75 -3.66 16.32
CA VAL A 280 14.12 -3.36 16.72
C VAL A 280 15.07 -3.50 15.56
N LYS A 281 15.77 -2.42 15.21
CA LYS A 281 16.73 -2.36 14.12
C LYS A 281 18.18 -2.41 14.60
N HIS A 282 18.46 -1.90 15.80
CA HIS A 282 19.82 -1.84 16.34
C HIS A 282 19.93 -2.66 17.64
N PRO A 283 21.05 -3.38 17.84
CA PRO A 283 21.26 -4.20 19.05
C PRO A 283 21.04 -3.44 20.36
N ARG A 284 21.48 -2.18 20.43
CA ARG A 284 21.31 -1.32 21.60
C ARG A 284 19.85 -1.07 21.99
N ASP A 285 18.94 -1.18 21.05
CA ASP A 285 17.51 -0.91 21.27
C ASP A 285 16.74 -2.19 21.65
N LEU A 286 17.42 -3.35 21.69
CA LEU A 286 16.79 -4.62 22.05
C LEU A 286 16.41 -4.65 23.54
N HIS A 287 17.23 -4.07 24.41
CA HIS A 287 17.05 -4.12 25.87
C HIS A 287 16.85 -5.54 26.41
N SER A 288 15.86 -5.75 27.28
CA SER A 288 15.54 -7.06 27.89
C SER A 288 14.06 -7.39 27.66
N PRO A 289 13.66 -7.74 26.42
CA PRO A 289 12.28 -8.10 26.13
C PRO A 289 11.91 -9.45 26.76
N ASP A 290 10.61 -9.66 27.00
CA ASP A 290 10.07 -10.96 27.42
C ASP A 290 10.07 -11.97 26.26
N MET A 291 9.93 -11.47 25.01
CA MET A 291 9.96 -12.30 23.81
C MET A 291 10.69 -11.59 22.67
N ILE A 292 11.49 -12.36 21.91
CA ILE A 292 12.09 -11.93 20.65
C ILE A 292 11.47 -12.72 19.51
N ILE A 293 11.01 -12.02 18.47
CA ILE A 293 10.50 -12.63 17.26
C ILE A 293 11.48 -12.35 16.10
N LEU A 294 11.96 -13.42 15.47
CA LEU A 294 12.65 -13.36 14.17
C LEU A 294 11.59 -13.51 13.08
N PRO A 295 11.27 -12.43 12.34
CA PRO A 295 10.19 -12.48 11.35
C PRO A 295 10.60 -13.19 10.07
N GLY A 296 9.62 -13.50 9.23
CA GLY A 296 9.88 -13.88 7.85
C GLY A 296 10.56 -12.77 7.05
N THR A 297 11.34 -13.15 6.06
CA THR A 297 12.05 -12.19 5.21
C THR A 297 12.06 -12.64 3.74
N LYS A 298 12.07 -11.66 2.84
CA LYS A 298 12.17 -11.92 1.38
C LYS A 298 13.58 -12.28 0.94
N ASN A 299 14.60 -11.96 1.71
CA ASN A 299 16.00 -12.27 1.41
C ASN A 299 16.72 -12.87 2.62
N THR A 300 16.41 -14.12 2.93
CA THR A 300 16.91 -14.81 4.14
C THR A 300 18.44 -14.78 4.26
N MET A 301 19.18 -15.00 3.17
CA MET A 301 20.65 -14.99 3.21
C MET A 301 21.20 -13.58 3.46
N GLY A 302 20.66 -12.57 2.76
CA GLY A 302 21.08 -11.18 2.94
C GLY A 302 20.77 -10.65 4.34
N ASP A 303 19.59 -10.98 4.86
CA ASP A 303 19.17 -10.54 6.19
C ASP A 303 19.94 -11.28 7.29
N LEU A 304 20.33 -12.54 7.10
CA LEU A 304 21.25 -13.23 8.02
C LEU A 304 22.63 -12.58 8.05
N ILE A 305 23.19 -12.20 6.88
CA ILE A 305 24.47 -11.48 6.83
C ILE A 305 24.34 -10.15 7.58
N TRP A 306 23.26 -9.40 7.33
CA TRP A 306 22.98 -8.15 8.06
C TRP A 306 22.90 -8.37 9.59
N MET A 307 22.23 -9.42 10.05
CA MET A 307 22.16 -9.75 11.49
C MET A 307 23.55 -10.00 12.10
N ARG A 308 24.44 -10.65 11.36
CA ARG A 308 25.83 -10.91 11.80
C ARG A 308 26.64 -9.63 11.84
N GLU A 309 26.61 -8.87 10.75
CA GLU A 309 27.38 -7.63 10.62
C GLU A 309 26.93 -6.54 11.60
N SER A 310 25.63 -6.45 11.88
CA SER A 310 25.05 -5.50 12.84
C SER A 310 25.23 -5.91 14.31
N GLY A 311 25.63 -7.16 14.56
CA GLY A 311 25.68 -7.74 15.91
C GLY A 311 24.32 -8.16 16.47
N MET A 312 23.25 -8.08 15.69
CA MET A 312 21.90 -8.47 16.12
C MET A 312 21.80 -9.96 16.41
N GLU A 313 22.48 -10.82 15.64
CA GLU A 313 22.54 -12.26 15.88
C GLU A 313 23.08 -12.56 17.29
N ALA A 314 24.21 -11.96 17.67
CA ALA A 314 24.87 -12.21 18.97
C ALA A 314 23.95 -11.78 20.14
N VAL A 315 23.33 -10.61 20.06
CA VAL A 315 22.43 -10.11 21.12
C VAL A 315 21.17 -10.96 21.22
N SER A 316 20.57 -11.35 20.08
CA SER A 316 19.38 -12.22 20.07
C SER A 316 19.70 -13.59 20.64
N TYR A 317 20.86 -14.15 20.31
CA TYR A 317 21.30 -15.46 20.80
C TYR A 317 21.48 -15.47 22.33
N THR A 318 21.97 -14.39 22.94
CA THR A 318 22.15 -14.30 24.39
C THR A 318 20.83 -14.30 25.18
N HIS A 319 19.70 -14.03 24.53
CA HIS A 319 18.37 -14.10 25.14
C HIS A 319 17.74 -15.50 25.06
N LEU A 320 18.34 -16.44 24.32
CA LEU A 320 17.88 -17.82 24.27
C LEU A 320 18.16 -18.51 25.61
N THR A 321 17.16 -19.20 26.15
CA THR A 321 17.32 -19.97 27.39
C THR A 321 17.81 -21.38 27.05
N LEU A 322 18.81 -21.88 27.79
CA LEU A 322 19.34 -23.24 27.63
C LEU A 322 18.30 -24.36 27.67
N PRO A 323 17.25 -24.33 28.51
CA PRO A 323 16.21 -25.35 28.53
C PRO A 323 15.42 -25.42 27.20
N THR A 324 15.33 -24.33 26.46
CA THR A 324 14.67 -24.28 25.16
C THR A 324 15.49 -24.94 24.08
N ILE A 325 16.83 -24.80 24.12
CA ILE A 325 17.77 -25.40 23.19
C ILE A 325 17.83 -26.92 23.34
N LEU A 326 17.68 -27.43 24.57
CA LEU A 326 17.77 -28.88 24.86
C LEU A 326 16.47 -29.65 24.53
N ARG A 327 15.41 -28.98 24.15
CA ARG A 327 14.10 -29.59 23.83
C ARG A 327 13.73 -29.56 22.33
N VAL A 328 14.56 -28.96 21.53
CA VAL A 328 14.51 -28.99 20.08
C VAL A 328 15.55 -29.97 19.56
#